data_f8a738477c7c3cb22e9f0f760e149d50
#
_entry.id   f8a738477c7c3cb22e9f0f760e149d50
#
_cell.length_a   1.000
_cell.length_b   1.000
_cell.length_c   1.000
_cell.angle_alpha   90.00
_cell.angle_beta   90.00
_cell.angle_gamma   90.00
#
_symmetry.space_group_name_H-M   'P 1'
#
loop_
_entity.id
_entity.type
_entity.pdbx_description
1 polymer ?
#
loop_
_entity_poly.entity_id
_entity_poly.type
_entity_poly.pdbx_seq_one_letter_code
_entity_poly.pdbx_strand_id
1 'polypeptide(L)'
;MDYFNHDASPNLDIQFDDYACTVYASRDIQAGEPLTISLGDASNPSSLFATYGFLDDSAPGTFCKLMDLQDDMKDMKFGFKDLLFYKNGEVSPEVYDLVLYSILKNDPNFDVAPFYDACMSGDEATKQAYHGEYFSYTLNYVKGHVDSTLEDLDRLSAKAQTYDPATHPRVPIILQHNAFVKQTFEAVKWNLDQMG
;
A
#
# COMPACT_ATOMS: atom_id res chain seq x y z
N MET A 1 23.90 -7.22 -0.71
CA MET A 1 23.82 -5.77 -0.90
C MET A 1 23.76 -4.98 0.41
N ASP A 2 24.35 -5.51 1.45
CA ASP A 2 24.27 -4.96 2.82
C ASP A 2 25.25 -3.79 3.09
N TYR A 3 25.88 -3.27 2.03
CA TYR A 3 26.86 -2.18 2.15
C TYR A 3 26.27 -0.78 2.03
N PHE A 4 25.02 -0.68 1.58
CA PHE A 4 24.36 0.61 1.37
C PHE A 4 23.15 0.74 2.31
N ASN A 5 22.96 1.94 2.84
CA ASN A 5 21.77 2.27 3.61
C ASN A 5 20.62 2.68 2.68
N HIS A 6 19.39 2.56 3.19
CA HIS A 6 18.20 3.04 2.49
C HIS A 6 18.10 4.56 2.56
N ASP A 7 17.62 5.14 1.46
CA ASP A 7 17.15 6.51 1.38
C ASP A 7 15.99 6.57 0.38
N ALA A 8 14.94 7.34 0.68
CA ALA A 8 13.83 7.56 -0.24
C ALA A 8 14.23 8.38 -1.49
N SER A 9 15.31 9.19 -1.37
CA SER A 9 15.93 9.95 -2.45
C SER A 9 17.39 9.54 -2.63
N PRO A 10 17.65 8.31 -3.08
CA PRO A 10 18.98 7.73 -3.10
C PRO A 10 19.92 8.46 -4.05
N ASN A 11 21.23 8.39 -3.77
CA ASN A 11 22.25 8.93 -4.65
C ASN A 11 22.93 7.87 -5.52
N LEU A 12 22.47 6.63 -5.44
CA LEU A 12 22.94 5.52 -6.26
C LEU A 12 21.78 4.80 -6.95
N ASP A 13 22.01 4.40 -8.20
CA ASP A 13 21.19 3.45 -8.95
C ASP A 13 21.89 2.10 -9.07
N ILE A 14 21.13 1.02 -8.96
CA ILE A 14 21.64 -0.36 -9.07
C ILE A 14 21.06 -1.03 -10.30
N GLN A 15 21.93 -1.62 -11.11
CA GLN A 15 21.55 -2.44 -12.25
C GLN A 15 22.10 -3.86 -12.09
N PHE A 16 21.26 -4.83 -12.41
CA PHE A 16 21.62 -6.23 -12.41
C PHE A 16 21.61 -6.76 -13.84
N ASP A 17 22.63 -7.49 -14.19
CA ASP A 17 22.63 -8.38 -15.36
C ASP A 17 22.97 -9.80 -14.93
N ASP A 18 23.06 -10.73 -15.89
CA ASP A 18 23.31 -12.16 -15.61
C ASP A 18 24.68 -12.42 -14.95
N TYR A 19 25.59 -11.47 -14.95
CA TYR A 19 26.99 -11.65 -14.53
C TYR A 19 27.41 -10.70 -13.42
N ALA A 20 26.75 -9.55 -13.28
CA ALA A 20 27.22 -8.47 -12.42
C ALA A 20 26.07 -7.69 -11.76
N CYS A 21 26.42 -7.07 -10.64
CA CYS A 21 25.64 -6.00 -10.02
C CYS A 21 26.47 -4.72 -10.16
N THR A 22 25.98 -3.77 -10.94
CA THR A 22 26.67 -2.50 -11.19
C THR A 22 25.94 -1.37 -10.48
N VAL A 23 26.70 -0.52 -9.80
CA VAL A 23 26.18 0.62 -9.03
C VAL A 23 26.68 1.90 -9.68
N TYR A 24 25.77 2.82 -9.94
CA TYR A 24 26.04 4.12 -10.57
C TYR A 24 25.62 5.24 -9.62
N ALA A 25 26.40 6.33 -9.60
CA ALA A 25 25.95 7.58 -8.99
C ALA A 25 24.82 8.19 -9.84
N SER A 26 23.67 8.48 -9.23
CA SER A 26 22.53 9.12 -9.87
C SER A 26 22.67 10.64 -9.93
N ARG A 27 23.58 11.20 -9.12
CA ARG A 27 23.95 12.62 -9.04
C ARG A 27 25.37 12.80 -8.52
N ASP A 28 25.84 14.03 -8.51
CA ASP A 28 27.11 14.37 -7.85
C ASP A 28 27.02 14.06 -6.34
N ILE A 29 28.06 13.38 -5.82
CA ILE A 29 28.16 12.97 -4.42
C ILE A 29 29.34 13.71 -3.79
N GLN A 30 29.09 14.40 -2.69
CA GLN A 30 30.13 15.15 -1.99
C GLN A 30 31.04 14.24 -1.15
N ALA A 31 32.28 14.66 -0.94
CA ALA A 31 33.20 13.91 -0.11
C ALA A 31 32.66 13.76 1.34
N GLY A 32 32.55 12.52 1.80
CA GLY A 32 32.00 12.19 3.12
C GLY A 32 30.47 12.00 3.16
N GLU A 33 29.79 12.24 2.06
CA GLU A 33 28.37 11.92 1.93
C GLU A 33 28.16 10.40 1.92
N PRO A 34 27.20 9.86 2.68
CA PRO A 34 26.91 8.41 2.65
C PRO A 34 26.35 8.00 1.29
N LEU A 35 26.72 6.80 0.86
CA LEU A 35 26.18 6.18 -0.35
C LEU A 35 24.88 5.46 0.02
N THR A 36 23.78 5.82 -0.68
CA THR A 36 22.44 5.32 -0.38
C THR A 36 21.76 4.74 -1.60
N ILE A 37 20.92 3.73 -1.37
CA ILE A 37 20.06 3.07 -2.38
C ILE A 37 18.61 3.05 -1.89
N SER A 38 17.66 2.84 -2.79
CA SER A 38 16.31 2.47 -2.38
C SER A 38 16.22 0.97 -2.13
N LEU A 39 15.90 0.58 -0.90
CA LEU A 39 15.72 -0.83 -0.48
C LEU A 39 14.24 -1.23 -0.55
N GLY A 40 13.56 -0.97 -1.63
CA GLY A 40 12.18 -1.39 -1.77
C GLY A 40 11.29 -0.40 -2.50
N ASP A 41 9.99 -0.54 -2.30
CA ASP A 41 9.01 0.35 -2.89
C ASP A 41 8.91 1.63 -2.06
N ALA A 42 9.33 2.76 -2.63
CA ALA A 42 9.26 4.08 -1.99
C ALA A 42 7.82 4.52 -1.67
N SER A 43 6.81 3.93 -2.30
CA SER A 43 5.40 4.25 -2.06
C SER A 43 4.80 3.49 -0.86
N ASN A 44 5.42 2.40 -0.41
CA ASN A 44 4.91 1.53 0.66
C ASN A 44 6.00 1.09 1.65
N PRO A 45 6.09 1.71 2.83
CA PRO A 45 7.14 1.41 3.82
C PRO A 45 6.94 0.08 4.55
N SER A 46 5.78 -0.57 4.40
CA SER A 46 5.49 -1.82 5.11
C SER A 46 6.42 -2.96 4.69
N SER A 47 6.91 -2.97 3.45
CA SER A 47 7.90 -3.94 2.96
C SER A 47 9.25 -3.76 3.62
N LEU A 48 9.70 -2.52 3.82
CA LEU A 48 10.94 -2.18 4.53
C LEU A 48 10.85 -2.59 6.00
N PHE A 49 9.72 -2.30 6.64
CA PHE A 49 9.46 -2.71 8.01
C PHE A 49 9.48 -4.23 8.17
N ALA A 50 8.81 -4.97 7.28
CA ALA A 50 8.74 -6.42 7.35
C ALA A 50 10.09 -7.11 7.09
N THR A 51 10.88 -6.59 6.14
CA THR A 51 12.14 -7.20 5.70
C THR A 51 13.33 -6.76 6.54
N TYR A 52 13.43 -5.47 6.82
CA TYR A 52 14.63 -4.87 7.44
C TYR A 52 14.38 -4.34 8.85
N GLY A 53 13.14 -4.23 9.30
CA GLY A 53 12.79 -3.80 10.66
C GLY A 53 12.96 -2.30 10.92
N PHE A 54 12.92 -1.47 9.87
CA PHE A 54 12.85 -0.01 10.00
C PHE A 54 11.67 0.56 9.18
N LEU A 55 11.26 1.76 9.50
CA LEU A 55 10.18 2.48 8.83
C LEU A 55 10.75 3.69 8.10
N ASP A 56 10.43 3.80 6.81
CA ASP A 56 10.58 5.05 6.06
C ASP A 56 9.26 5.82 6.16
N ASP A 57 9.22 6.80 7.03
CA ASP A 57 8.04 7.65 7.25
C ASP A 57 7.88 8.76 6.21
N SER A 58 8.82 8.91 5.27
CA SER A 58 8.70 9.81 4.11
C SER A 58 7.81 9.23 3.01
N ALA A 59 7.56 7.90 3.01
CA ALA A 59 6.71 7.24 2.03
C ALA A 59 5.33 7.91 1.93
N PRO A 60 4.80 8.11 0.69
CA PRO A 60 3.56 8.86 0.48
C PRO A 60 2.30 8.10 0.90
N GLY A 61 2.39 6.78 1.07
CA GLY A 61 1.23 5.93 1.34
C GLY A 61 1.59 4.61 1.99
N THR A 62 0.62 3.73 2.03
CA THR A 62 0.76 2.34 2.49
C THR A 62 -0.17 1.42 1.70
N PHE A 63 0.14 0.12 1.66
CA PHE A 63 -0.77 -0.88 1.11
C PHE A 63 -2.13 -0.83 1.83
N CYS A 64 -3.22 -0.89 1.06
CA CYS A 64 -4.60 -0.78 1.58
C CYS A 64 -5.05 -1.94 2.48
N LYS A 65 -4.27 -3.02 2.60
CA LYS A 65 -4.49 -4.19 3.47
C LYS A 65 -5.73 -5.04 3.17
N LEU A 66 -6.24 -5.01 1.95
CA LEU A 66 -7.33 -5.89 1.49
C LEU A 66 -6.84 -7.34 1.31
N MET A 67 -6.47 -7.99 2.43
CA MET A 67 -5.85 -9.32 2.42
C MET A 67 -6.84 -10.45 2.12
N ASP A 68 -8.10 -10.23 2.33
CA ASP A 68 -9.22 -11.12 1.99
C ASP A 68 -9.49 -11.20 0.49
N LEU A 69 -9.00 -10.22 -0.29
CA LEU A 69 -9.14 -10.17 -1.75
C LEU A 69 -7.88 -10.62 -2.51
N GLN A 70 -6.98 -11.38 -1.88
CA GLN A 70 -5.70 -11.79 -2.51
C GLN A 70 -5.86 -12.59 -3.80
N ASP A 71 -6.87 -13.44 -3.91
CA ASP A 71 -7.11 -14.20 -5.12
C ASP A 71 -7.68 -13.31 -6.23
N ASP A 72 -8.55 -12.37 -5.89
CA ASP A 72 -9.05 -11.36 -6.83
C ASP A 72 -7.94 -10.41 -7.29
N MET A 73 -6.99 -10.06 -6.41
CA MET A 73 -5.77 -9.31 -6.79
C MET A 73 -4.98 -10.04 -7.88
N LYS A 74 -4.80 -11.37 -7.75
CA LYS A 74 -4.08 -12.18 -8.74
C LYS A 74 -4.83 -12.21 -10.08
N ASP A 75 -6.15 -12.40 -10.03
CA ASP A 75 -7.00 -12.39 -11.22
C ASP A 75 -6.89 -11.05 -11.96
N MET A 76 -6.95 -9.93 -11.22
CA MET A 76 -6.82 -8.57 -11.75
C MET A 76 -5.37 -8.18 -12.09
N LYS A 77 -4.38 -9.04 -11.81
CA LYS A 77 -2.93 -8.79 -11.99
C LYS A 77 -2.39 -7.61 -11.19
N PHE A 78 -3.02 -7.27 -10.07
CA PHE A 78 -2.57 -6.22 -9.17
C PHE A 78 -1.54 -6.75 -8.15
N GLY A 79 -0.51 -5.96 -7.89
CA GLY A 79 0.44 -6.17 -6.81
C GLY A 79 0.18 -5.21 -5.63
N PHE A 80 0.93 -5.40 -4.55
CA PHE A 80 0.81 -4.54 -3.36
C PHE A 80 1.14 -3.07 -3.62
N LYS A 81 1.94 -2.77 -4.66
CA LYS A 81 2.31 -1.41 -5.06
C LYS A 81 1.19 -0.67 -5.80
N ASP A 82 0.21 -1.40 -6.35
CA ASP A 82 -0.89 -0.84 -7.12
C ASP A 82 -2.07 -0.47 -6.20
N LEU A 83 -2.16 -1.08 -5.01
CA LEU A 83 -3.28 -1.00 -4.07
C LEU A 83 -2.92 -0.16 -2.84
N LEU A 84 -2.84 1.16 -3.03
CA LEU A 84 -2.33 2.09 -2.03
C LEU A 84 -3.42 3.00 -1.46
N PHE A 85 -3.29 3.27 -0.17
CA PHE A 85 -3.88 4.42 0.51
C PHE A 85 -2.79 5.45 0.75
N TYR A 86 -3.06 6.72 0.45
CA TYR A 86 -2.10 7.82 0.53
C TYR A 86 -2.32 8.68 1.77
N LYS A 87 -1.25 9.30 2.28
CA LYS A 87 -1.28 10.19 3.46
C LYS A 87 -2.21 11.40 3.30
N ASN A 88 -2.46 11.84 2.07
CA ASN A 88 -3.40 12.91 1.75
C ASN A 88 -4.86 12.44 1.73
N GLY A 89 -5.11 11.16 2.02
CA GLY A 89 -6.44 10.55 2.03
C GLY A 89 -6.93 10.06 0.67
N GLU A 90 -6.09 10.16 -0.38
CA GLU A 90 -6.41 9.58 -1.68
C GLU A 90 -6.31 8.04 -1.63
N VAL A 91 -7.05 7.40 -2.51
CA VAL A 91 -7.08 5.95 -2.71
C VAL A 91 -6.69 5.68 -4.15
N SER A 92 -5.77 4.73 -4.39
CA SER A 92 -5.44 4.37 -5.78
C SER A 92 -6.67 3.82 -6.50
N PRO A 93 -6.87 4.16 -7.78
CA PRO A 93 -8.05 3.71 -8.56
C PRO A 93 -8.20 2.18 -8.57
N GLU A 94 -7.10 1.46 -8.57
CA GLU A 94 -7.03 0.00 -8.57
C GLU A 94 -7.68 -0.63 -7.33
N VAL A 95 -7.75 0.08 -6.21
CA VAL A 95 -8.50 -0.38 -5.03
C VAL A 95 -9.99 -0.46 -5.32
N TYR A 96 -10.54 0.55 -5.99
CA TYR A 96 -11.95 0.55 -6.37
C TYR A 96 -12.23 -0.50 -7.44
N ASP A 97 -11.32 -0.66 -8.43
CA ASP A 97 -11.42 -1.69 -9.46
C ASP A 97 -11.45 -3.09 -8.82
N LEU A 98 -10.55 -3.37 -7.88
CA LEU A 98 -10.47 -4.65 -7.18
C LEU A 98 -11.74 -4.95 -6.37
N VAL A 99 -12.19 -3.97 -5.58
CA VAL A 99 -13.38 -4.13 -4.73
C VAL A 99 -14.62 -4.35 -5.59
N LEU A 100 -14.79 -3.57 -6.66
CA LEU A 100 -15.92 -3.73 -7.57
C LEU A 100 -15.88 -5.09 -8.29
N TYR A 101 -14.71 -5.50 -8.77
CA TYR A 101 -14.52 -6.83 -9.37
C TYR A 101 -14.96 -7.94 -8.40
N SER A 102 -14.52 -7.87 -7.14
CA SER A 102 -14.90 -8.85 -6.12
C SER A 102 -16.41 -8.85 -5.84
N ILE A 103 -17.05 -7.69 -5.76
CA ILE A 103 -18.50 -7.57 -5.57
C ILE A 103 -19.25 -8.25 -6.72
N LEU A 104 -18.90 -7.91 -7.97
CA LEU A 104 -19.56 -8.46 -9.16
C LEU A 104 -19.34 -9.96 -9.32
N LYS A 105 -18.11 -10.44 -9.05
CA LYS A 105 -17.75 -11.86 -9.14
C LYS A 105 -18.52 -12.73 -8.14
N ASN A 106 -18.85 -12.20 -6.97
CA ASN A 106 -19.54 -12.93 -5.91
C ASN A 106 -21.07 -12.83 -5.98
N ASP A 107 -21.64 -12.01 -6.87
CA ASP A 107 -23.09 -11.93 -7.09
C ASP A 107 -23.48 -12.74 -8.33
N PRO A 108 -24.23 -13.84 -8.18
CA PRO A 108 -24.60 -14.72 -9.29
C PRO A 108 -25.53 -14.06 -10.32
N ASN A 109 -26.09 -12.88 -10.04
CA ASN A 109 -26.94 -12.15 -10.95
C ASN A 109 -26.15 -11.29 -11.95
N PHE A 110 -24.85 -11.15 -11.76
CA PHE A 110 -23.99 -10.31 -12.61
C PHE A 110 -23.01 -11.15 -13.41
N ASP A 111 -22.76 -10.70 -14.64
CA ASP A 111 -21.63 -11.15 -15.44
C ASP A 111 -20.46 -10.18 -15.19
N VAL A 112 -19.44 -10.68 -14.55
CA VAL A 112 -18.23 -9.87 -14.23
C VAL A 112 -17.32 -9.68 -15.45
N ALA A 113 -17.47 -10.50 -16.51
CA ALA A 113 -16.54 -10.50 -17.64
C ALA A 113 -16.43 -9.14 -18.35
N PRO A 114 -17.52 -8.38 -18.63
CA PRO A 114 -17.40 -7.08 -19.29
C PRO A 114 -16.59 -6.06 -18.46
N PHE A 115 -16.75 -6.05 -17.15
CA PHE A 115 -15.96 -5.18 -16.28
C PHE A 115 -14.49 -5.60 -16.24
N TYR A 116 -14.24 -6.91 -16.09
CA TYR A 116 -12.88 -7.45 -16.13
C TYR A 116 -12.16 -7.10 -17.44
N ASP A 117 -12.83 -7.31 -18.58
CA ASP A 117 -12.28 -7.01 -19.91
C ASP A 117 -11.99 -5.50 -20.07
N ALA A 118 -12.86 -4.64 -19.54
CA ALA A 118 -12.65 -3.19 -19.54
C ALA A 118 -11.40 -2.82 -18.71
N CYS A 119 -11.22 -3.41 -17.53
CA CYS A 119 -10.02 -3.20 -16.71
C CYS A 119 -8.74 -3.67 -17.43
N MET A 120 -8.78 -4.83 -18.08
CA MET A 120 -7.61 -5.41 -18.77
C MET A 120 -7.26 -4.69 -20.06
N SER A 121 -8.24 -4.11 -20.76
CA SER A 121 -8.04 -3.37 -22.02
C SER A 121 -7.80 -1.88 -21.83
N GLY A 122 -8.04 -1.33 -20.62
CA GLY A 122 -8.01 0.11 -20.38
C GLY A 122 -9.21 0.87 -20.95
N ASP A 123 -10.37 0.22 -21.08
CA ASP A 123 -11.62 0.89 -21.49
C ASP A 123 -12.20 1.69 -20.32
N GLU A 124 -11.71 2.92 -20.17
CA GLU A 124 -12.11 3.83 -19.10
C GLU A 124 -13.60 4.21 -19.16
N ALA A 125 -14.21 4.25 -20.34
CA ALA A 125 -15.63 4.60 -20.47
C ALA A 125 -16.52 3.52 -19.85
N THR A 126 -16.24 2.25 -20.16
CA THR A 126 -16.95 1.12 -19.56
C THR A 126 -16.67 1.02 -18.05
N LYS A 127 -15.42 1.16 -17.62
CA LYS A 127 -15.06 1.19 -16.19
C LYS A 127 -15.86 2.23 -15.42
N GLN A 128 -15.88 3.48 -15.90
CA GLN A 128 -16.61 4.58 -15.26
C GLN A 128 -18.13 4.33 -15.18
N ALA A 129 -18.72 3.71 -16.21
CA ALA A 129 -20.12 3.35 -16.18
C ALA A 129 -20.43 2.36 -15.04
N TYR A 130 -19.62 1.31 -14.89
CA TYR A 130 -19.76 0.35 -13.81
C TYR A 130 -19.51 1.00 -12.43
N HIS A 131 -18.46 1.80 -12.28
CA HIS A 131 -18.21 2.51 -11.03
C HIS A 131 -19.35 3.48 -10.66
N GLY A 132 -19.96 4.14 -11.64
CA GLY A 132 -21.12 5.00 -11.40
C GLY A 132 -22.34 4.21 -10.90
N GLU A 133 -22.62 3.06 -11.50
CA GLU A 133 -23.76 2.21 -11.14
C GLU A 133 -23.59 1.57 -9.76
N TYR A 134 -22.38 1.09 -9.44
CA TYR A 134 -22.09 0.36 -8.19
C TYR A 134 -21.37 1.21 -7.14
N PHE A 135 -21.34 2.53 -7.30
CA PHE A 135 -20.59 3.44 -6.44
C PHE A 135 -20.86 3.22 -4.95
N SER A 136 -22.15 3.17 -4.57
CA SER A 136 -22.53 3.02 -3.16
C SER A 136 -22.06 1.70 -2.55
N TYR A 137 -22.06 0.62 -3.31
CA TYR A 137 -21.61 -0.71 -2.84
C TYR A 137 -20.09 -0.70 -2.61
N THR A 138 -19.34 -0.19 -3.59
CA THR A 138 -17.88 -0.09 -3.52
C THR A 138 -17.44 0.83 -2.38
N LEU A 139 -18.08 2.01 -2.27
CA LEU A 139 -17.79 2.96 -1.20
C LEU A 139 -18.05 2.36 0.19
N ASN A 140 -19.19 1.69 0.38
CA ASN A 140 -19.53 1.07 1.65
C ASN A 140 -18.56 -0.05 2.04
N TYR A 141 -18.12 -0.84 1.06
CA TYR A 141 -17.12 -1.88 1.29
C TYR A 141 -15.79 -1.27 1.77
N VAL A 142 -15.27 -0.27 1.05
CA VAL A 142 -14.01 0.39 1.42
C VAL A 142 -14.12 1.08 2.79
N LYS A 143 -15.24 1.77 3.07
CA LYS A 143 -15.49 2.36 4.41
C LYS A 143 -15.47 1.31 5.51
N GLY A 144 -16.19 0.20 5.33
CA GLY A 144 -16.21 -0.89 6.31
C GLY A 144 -14.83 -1.50 6.55
N HIS A 145 -14.05 -1.68 5.48
CA HIS A 145 -12.67 -2.15 5.57
C HIS A 145 -11.77 -1.17 6.34
N VAL A 146 -11.87 0.12 6.05
CA VAL A 146 -11.09 1.16 6.74
C VAL A 146 -11.43 1.19 8.22
N ASP A 147 -12.71 1.18 8.58
CA ASP A 147 -13.17 1.18 9.98
C ASP A 147 -12.66 -0.05 10.74
N SER A 148 -12.83 -1.23 10.17
CA SER A 148 -12.36 -2.48 10.78
C SER A 148 -10.83 -2.48 10.96
N THR A 149 -10.08 -1.97 9.99
CA THR A 149 -8.62 -1.89 10.07
C THR A 149 -8.18 -0.90 11.17
N LEU A 150 -8.86 0.23 11.31
CA LEU A 150 -8.57 1.21 12.38
C LEU A 150 -8.82 0.62 13.77
N GLU A 151 -9.91 -0.12 13.95
CA GLU A 151 -10.20 -0.83 15.21
C GLU A 151 -9.11 -1.88 15.52
N ASP A 152 -8.68 -2.64 14.52
CA ASP A 152 -7.61 -3.62 14.69
C ASP A 152 -6.27 -2.98 15.02
N LEU A 153 -5.92 -1.86 14.40
CA LEU A 153 -4.70 -1.11 14.71
C LEU A 153 -4.69 -0.59 16.14
N ASP A 154 -5.84 -0.09 16.63
CA ASP A 154 -5.97 0.36 18.02
C ASP A 154 -5.83 -0.81 18.99
N ARG A 155 -6.50 -1.93 18.74
CA ARG A 155 -6.39 -3.15 19.54
C ARG A 155 -4.96 -3.70 19.58
N LEU A 156 -4.29 -3.77 18.41
CA LEU A 156 -2.93 -4.27 18.30
C LEU A 156 -1.92 -3.34 18.97
N SER A 157 -2.10 -2.02 18.84
CA SER A 157 -1.25 -1.02 19.49
C SER A 157 -1.41 -1.06 21.02
N ALA A 158 -2.64 -1.15 21.52
CA ALA A 158 -2.90 -1.31 22.94
C ALA A 158 -2.24 -2.60 23.49
N LYS A 159 -2.34 -3.71 22.75
CA LYS A 159 -1.65 -4.96 23.12
C LYS A 159 -0.13 -4.78 23.10
N ALA A 160 0.44 -4.14 22.09
CA ALA A 160 1.88 -3.92 22.00
C ALA A 160 2.41 -3.09 23.17
N GLN A 161 1.66 -2.09 23.65
CA GLN A 161 2.03 -1.25 24.81
C GLN A 161 2.09 -2.01 26.12
N THR A 162 1.52 -3.21 26.24
CA THR A 162 1.63 -4.04 27.46
C THR A 162 2.97 -4.75 27.57
N TYR A 163 3.79 -4.77 26.53
CA TYR A 163 5.10 -5.41 26.55
C TYR A 163 6.20 -4.42 26.95
N ASP A 164 7.13 -4.89 27.79
CA ASP A 164 8.32 -4.11 28.18
C ASP A 164 9.30 -4.03 26.99
N PRO A 165 9.65 -2.83 26.51
CA PRO A 165 10.63 -2.66 25.44
C PRO A 165 12.03 -3.21 25.76
N ALA A 166 12.39 -3.34 27.04
CA ALA A 166 13.68 -3.93 27.43
C ALA A 166 13.74 -5.43 27.09
N THR A 167 12.61 -6.13 27.16
CA THR A 167 12.49 -7.56 26.82
C THR A 167 11.96 -7.80 25.40
N HIS A 168 11.29 -6.79 24.84
CA HIS A 168 10.70 -6.82 23.50
C HIS A 168 11.17 -5.59 22.68
N PRO A 169 12.43 -5.55 22.22
CA PRO A 169 13.05 -4.35 21.65
C PRO A 169 12.42 -3.87 20.32
N ARG A 170 11.58 -4.71 19.68
CA ARG A 170 10.86 -4.34 18.46
C ARG A 170 9.55 -3.59 18.71
N VAL A 171 9.06 -3.52 19.95
CA VAL A 171 7.79 -2.85 20.27
C VAL A 171 7.75 -1.40 19.83
N PRO A 172 8.78 -0.57 20.07
CA PRO A 172 8.76 0.83 19.63
C PRO A 172 8.57 0.99 18.12
N ILE A 173 9.27 0.21 17.29
CA ILE A 173 9.16 0.31 15.83
C ILE A 173 7.81 -0.25 15.32
N ILE A 174 7.24 -1.26 15.99
CA ILE A 174 5.88 -1.76 15.69
C ILE A 174 4.85 -0.67 15.95
N LEU A 175 4.94 0.02 17.09
CA LEU A 175 4.04 1.13 17.42
C LEU A 175 4.18 2.30 16.45
N GLN A 176 5.39 2.63 16.02
CA GLN A 176 5.64 3.67 15.01
C GLN A 176 5.02 3.28 13.66
N HIS A 177 5.18 2.03 13.21
CA HIS A 177 4.56 1.54 11.99
C HIS A 177 3.02 1.57 12.08
N ASN A 178 2.44 1.11 13.21
CA ASN A 178 1.00 1.15 13.41
C ASN A 178 0.47 2.60 13.39
N ALA A 179 1.19 3.54 14.01
CA ALA A 179 0.81 4.96 13.99
C ALA A 179 0.84 5.54 12.57
N PHE A 180 1.86 5.21 11.76
CA PHE A 180 1.95 5.61 10.37
C PHE A 180 0.76 5.10 9.54
N VAL A 181 0.46 3.81 9.65
CA VAL A 181 -0.68 3.20 8.95
C VAL A 181 -1.99 3.83 9.42
N LYS A 182 -2.18 3.97 10.73
CA LYS A 182 -3.39 4.57 11.31
C LYS A 182 -3.63 5.97 10.78
N GLN A 183 -2.62 6.84 10.78
CA GLN A 183 -2.73 8.20 10.26
C GLN A 183 -3.16 8.23 8.78
N THR A 184 -2.62 7.33 7.97
CA THR A 184 -3.00 7.22 6.55
C THR A 184 -4.46 6.76 6.40
N PHE A 185 -4.88 5.75 7.17
CA PHE A 185 -6.26 5.25 7.14
C PHE A 185 -7.28 6.27 7.67
N GLU A 186 -6.93 7.07 8.68
CA GLU A 186 -7.76 8.17 9.17
C GLU A 186 -7.97 9.25 8.11
N ALA A 187 -6.92 9.60 7.35
CA ALA A 187 -7.03 10.54 6.24
C ALA A 187 -7.94 10.00 5.12
N VAL A 188 -7.79 8.72 4.77
CA VAL A 188 -8.68 8.04 3.80
C VAL A 188 -10.12 8.02 4.31
N LYS A 189 -10.35 7.65 5.58
CA LYS A 189 -11.69 7.68 6.18
C LYS A 189 -12.34 9.03 6.04
N TRP A 190 -11.62 10.08 6.38
CA TRP A 190 -12.13 11.44 6.29
C TRP A 190 -12.59 11.80 4.87
N ASN A 191 -11.78 11.45 3.84
CA ASN A 191 -12.14 11.68 2.44
C ASN A 191 -13.36 10.86 2.01
N LEU A 192 -13.39 9.55 2.36
CA LEU A 192 -14.51 8.68 2.03
C LEU A 192 -15.83 9.18 2.66
N ASP A 193 -15.77 9.74 3.87
CA ASP A 193 -16.95 10.27 4.57
C ASP A 193 -17.52 11.54 3.90
N GLN A 194 -16.73 12.23 3.07
CA GLN A 194 -17.22 13.37 2.28
C GLN A 194 -17.89 12.91 0.95
N MET A 195 -17.73 11.65 0.55
CA MET A 195 -18.24 11.14 -0.73
C MET A 195 -19.65 10.56 -0.65
N GLY A 196 -20.18 10.36 0.56
CA GLY A 196 -21.49 9.71 0.70
C GLY A 196 -22.30 10.10 1.90
#